data_b8e0fab68f77ce0d55f8a513bb74c819
#
_entry.id   b8e0fab68f77ce0d55f8a513bb74c819
#
_cell.length_a   1.000
_cell.length_b   1.000
_cell.length_c   1.000
_cell.angle_alpha   90.00
_cell.angle_beta   90.00
_cell.angle_gamma   90.00
#
_symmetry.space_group_name_H-M   'P 1'
#
loop_
_entity.id
_entity.type
_entity.pdbx_description
1 polymer ?
#
loop_
_entity_poly.entity_id
_entity_poly.type
_entity_poly.pdbx_seq_one_letter_code
_entity_poly.pdbx_strand_id
1 'polypeptide(L)'
;VETFSVCPTCDFHFRLPCTQRMNWILDEGTEKKIDVKKVILDPLKFKDSRKYTDRISEARSKTNQDDAILLKKGTIGGYQAVVAVLNFEFMGGSMGSAVGEGIISAAEKAVDTNCALVIFTSSGGARMQEGIFSLMQLPRTIIAINELKNKNLPYIVVLTDPTTGGVSASFAMLGDVTFAEPGALIGFAGPRVIQSTVRET
;
A
#
# COMPACT_ATOMS: atom_id res chain seq x y z
N VAL A 1 1.95 -26.83 11.03
CA VAL A 1 0.72 -26.12 10.65
C VAL A 1 1.11 -24.68 10.44
N GLU A 2 0.99 -24.17 9.23
CA GLU A 2 1.21 -22.75 8.95
C GLU A 2 0.13 -21.94 9.67
N THR A 3 0.55 -21.07 10.58
CA THR A 3 -0.36 -20.23 11.37
C THR A 3 -0.72 -18.93 10.65
N PHE A 4 -0.33 -18.77 9.39
CA PHE A 4 -0.52 -17.54 8.60
C PHE A 4 -0.05 -16.27 9.31
N SER A 5 1.07 -16.37 10.06
CA SER A 5 1.59 -15.29 10.91
C SER A 5 0.64 -14.83 12.02
N VAL A 6 -0.24 -15.71 12.49
CA VAL A 6 -1.08 -15.50 13.67
C VAL A 6 -0.53 -16.30 14.83
N CYS A 7 -0.43 -15.68 16.01
CA CYS A 7 0.03 -16.37 17.21
C CYS A 7 -1.00 -17.41 17.66
N PRO A 8 -0.64 -18.70 17.78
CA PRO A 8 -1.60 -19.73 18.17
C PRO A 8 -2.03 -19.68 19.64
N THR A 9 -1.39 -18.81 20.45
CA THR A 9 -1.69 -18.69 21.88
C THR A 9 -2.61 -17.49 22.19
N CYS A 10 -2.49 -16.41 21.46
CA CYS A 10 -3.23 -15.16 21.77
C CYS A 10 -3.86 -14.48 20.55
N ASP A 11 -3.86 -15.15 19.40
CA ASP A 11 -4.40 -14.68 18.12
C ASP A 11 -3.83 -13.35 17.64
N PHE A 12 -2.64 -12.94 18.14
CA PHE A 12 -1.97 -11.73 17.68
C PHE A 12 -1.51 -11.92 16.23
N HIS A 13 -1.88 -10.98 15.35
CA HIS A 13 -1.49 -10.95 13.96
C HIS A 13 -0.13 -10.26 13.79
N PHE A 14 0.91 -11.02 13.43
CA PHE A 14 2.20 -10.45 13.07
C PHE A 14 2.13 -9.86 11.65
N ARG A 15 2.96 -8.84 11.40
CA ARG A 15 3.07 -8.28 10.05
C ARG A 15 3.57 -9.34 9.07
N LEU A 16 2.82 -9.51 7.99
CA LEU A 16 3.14 -10.44 6.94
C LEU A 16 3.98 -9.75 5.85
N PRO A 17 5.14 -10.31 5.44
CA PRO A 17 5.90 -9.77 4.32
C PRO A 17 5.03 -9.66 3.06
N CYS A 18 5.17 -8.54 2.32
CA CYS A 18 4.32 -8.26 1.16
C CYS A 18 4.40 -9.33 0.06
N THR A 19 5.58 -9.93 -0.15
CA THR A 19 5.78 -11.02 -1.11
C THR A 19 5.05 -12.29 -0.69
N GLN A 20 5.08 -12.62 0.60
CA GLN A 20 4.38 -13.79 1.14
C GLN A 20 2.85 -13.59 1.04
N ARG A 21 2.35 -12.40 1.39
CA ARG A 21 0.94 -12.05 1.22
C ARG A 21 0.49 -12.20 -0.23
N MET A 22 1.28 -11.68 -1.16
CA MET A 22 0.99 -11.79 -2.59
C MET A 22 0.89 -13.25 -3.04
N ASN A 23 1.81 -14.11 -2.59
CA ASN A 23 1.83 -15.52 -2.94
C ASN A 23 0.68 -16.32 -2.31
N TRP A 24 0.15 -15.88 -1.15
CA TRP A 24 -0.99 -16.56 -0.52
C TRP A 24 -2.33 -16.15 -1.08
N ILE A 25 -2.42 -14.96 -1.68
CA ILE A 25 -3.68 -14.42 -2.22
C ILE A 25 -3.91 -14.86 -3.66
N LEU A 26 -2.86 -14.89 -4.49
CA LEU A 26 -2.99 -15.28 -5.89
C LEU A 26 -2.91 -16.80 -6.06
N ASP A 27 -3.73 -17.33 -6.94
CA ASP A 27 -3.66 -18.73 -7.34
C ASP A 27 -2.29 -19.01 -7.97
N GLU A 28 -1.69 -20.15 -7.61
CA GLU A 28 -0.35 -20.52 -8.02
C GLU A 28 -0.18 -20.53 -9.55
N GLY A 29 0.91 -19.93 -10.02
CA GLY A 29 1.27 -19.90 -11.44
C GLY A 29 0.46 -18.91 -12.30
N THR A 30 -0.45 -18.14 -11.72
CA THR A 30 -1.27 -17.17 -12.47
C THR A 30 -0.70 -15.76 -12.46
N GLU A 31 0.23 -15.49 -11.56
CA GLU A 31 0.74 -14.16 -11.29
C GLU A 31 1.59 -13.60 -12.44
N LYS A 32 1.32 -12.36 -12.79
CA LYS A 32 2.12 -11.56 -13.74
C LYS A 32 2.45 -10.23 -13.11
N LYS A 33 3.73 -9.86 -13.12
CA LYS A 33 4.19 -8.56 -12.63
C LYS A 33 3.54 -7.44 -13.46
N ILE A 34 3.17 -6.35 -12.79
CA ILE A 34 2.73 -5.12 -13.42
C ILE A 34 3.87 -4.11 -13.27
N ASP A 35 4.29 -3.54 -14.39
CA ASP A 35 5.30 -2.49 -14.40
C ASP A 35 4.67 -1.15 -14.02
N VAL A 36 5.31 -0.45 -13.11
CA VAL A 36 4.93 0.90 -12.69
C VAL A 36 5.70 1.92 -13.52
N LYS A 37 5.04 2.96 -13.98
CA LYS A 37 5.70 4.07 -14.68
C LYS A 37 6.76 4.70 -13.77
N LYS A 38 7.93 4.99 -14.33
CA LYS A 38 9.02 5.60 -13.58
C LYS A 38 8.65 7.02 -13.15
N VAL A 39 8.92 7.33 -11.89
CA VAL A 39 8.76 8.68 -11.32
C VAL A 39 10.12 9.32 -11.08
N ILE A 40 10.13 10.65 -10.96
CA ILE A 40 11.34 11.39 -10.60
C ILE A 40 11.67 11.05 -9.15
N LEU A 41 12.86 10.51 -8.94
CA LEU A 41 13.39 10.25 -7.61
C LEU A 41 13.88 11.56 -6.99
N ASP A 42 13.48 11.83 -5.75
CA ASP A 42 13.93 12.99 -4.97
C ASP A 42 13.82 14.35 -5.70
N PRO A 43 12.62 14.77 -6.11
CA PRO A 43 12.43 16.04 -6.82
C PRO A 43 12.80 17.27 -5.98
N LEU A 44 12.79 17.13 -4.64
CA LEU A 44 13.09 18.20 -3.69
C LEU A 44 14.57 18.24 -3.25
N LYS A 45 15.37 17.23 -3.64
CA LYS A 45 16.74 17.04 -3.14
C LYS A 45 16.78 17.07 -1.60
N PHE A 46 15.83 16.34 -1.00
CA PHE A 46 15.61 16.37 0.45
C PHE A 46 16.80 15.80 1.22
N LYS A 47 17.17 16.50 2.26
CA LYS A 47 18.22 16.09 3.20
C LYS A 47 17.84 16.55 4.62
N ASP A 48 17.79 15.61 5.55
CA ASP A 48 17.82 15.84 7.00
C ASP A 48 19.20 15.43 7.55
N SER A 49 19.26 14.49 8.49
CA SER A 49 20.51 13.85 8.91
C SER A 49 21.16 13.02 7.81
N ARG A 50 20.39 12.56 6.81
CA ARG A 50 20.84 11.76 5.65
C ARG A 50 20.11 12.24 4.39
N LYS A 51 20.70 12.02 3.21
CA LYS A 51 20.02 12.27 1.93
C LYS A 51 18.87 11.29 1.74
N TYR A 52 17.77 11.74 1.13
CA TYR A 52 16.63 10.88 0.81
C TYR A 52 17.01 9.75 -0.15
N THR A 53 17.87 10.03 -1.13
CA THR A 53 18.43 9.02 -2.05
C THR A 53 19.14 7.88 -1.35
N ASP A 54 19.86 8.16 -0.24
CA ASP A 54 20.56 7.14 0.53
C ASP A 54 19.57 6.25 1.29
N ARG A 55 18.50 6.84 1.81
CA ARG A 55 17.40 6.10 2.48
C ARG A 55 16.68 5.16 1.52
N ILE A 56 16.39 5.63 0.31
CA ILE A 56 15.78 4.79 -0.74
C ILE A 56 16.71 3.65 -1.14
N SER A 57 18.00 3.93 -1.36
CA SER A 57 18.98 2.90 -1.70
C SER A 57 19.07 1.80 -0.65
N GLU A 58 19.10 2.19 0.63
CA GLU A 58 19.09 1.26 1.75
C GLU A 58 17.78 0.43 1.80
N ALA A 59 16.62 1.09 1.65
CA ALA A 59 15.33 0.42 1.63
C ALA A 59 15.22 -0.59 0.48
N ARG A 60 15.68 -0.24 -0.72
CA ARG A 60 15.75 -1.14 -1.88
C ARG A 60 16.64 -2.34 -1.62
N SER A 61 17.84 -2.12 -1.07
CA SER A 61 18.77 -3.20 -0.72
C SER A 61 18.19 -4.15 0.33
N LYS A 62 17.50 -3.60 1.34
CA LYS A 62 16.88 -4.38 2.41
C LYS A 62 15.68 -5.20 1.94
N THR A 63 14.82 -4.62 1.09
CA THR A 63 13.54 -5.23 0.72
C THR A 63 13.55 -5.93 -0.62
N ASN A 64 14.59 -5.73 -1.42
CA ASN A 64 14.67 -6.16 -2.82
C ASN A 64 13.47 -5.68 -3.66
N GLN A 65 12.98 -4.46 -3.37
CA GLN A 65 11.86 -3.82 -4.07
C GLN A 65 12.24 -2.41 -4.51
N ASP A 66 11.62 -1.94 -5.58
CA ASP A 66 11.86 -0.60 -6.11
C ASP A 66 11.28 0.51 -5.23
N ASP A 67 10.11 0.25 -4.61
CA ASP A 67 9.44 1.16 -3.67
C ASP A 67 8.45 0.38 -2.77
N ALA A 68 7.70 1.09 -1.94
CA ALA A 68 6.82 0.54 -0.91
C ALA A 68 5.52 -0.11 -1.46
N ILE A 69 5.50 -0.53 -2.72
CA ILE A 69 4.34 -1.19 -3.32
C ILE A 69 4.76 -2.33 -4.24
N LEU A 70 4.04 -3.45 -4.15
CA LEU A 70 4.17 -4.61 -5.03
C LEU A 70 2.87 -4.81 -5.80
N LEU A 71 2.97 -4.92 -7.13
CA LEU A 71 1.82 -5.08 -8.00
C LEU A 71 1.92 -6.37 -8.80
N LYS A 72 0.86 -7.17 -8.78
CA LYS A 72 0.70 -8.31 -9.70
C LYS A 72 -0.73 -8.39 -10.22
N LYS A 73 -0.90 -8.96 -11.38
CA LYS A 73 -2.18 -9.45 -11.90
C LYS A 73 -2.16 -10.97 -11.83
N GLY A 74 -3.29 -11.57 -11.49
CA GLY A 74 -3.46 -13.03 -11.46
C GLY A 74 -4.91 -13.39 -11.24
N THR A 75 -5.15 -14.57 -10.69
CA THR A 75 -6.49 -14.99 -10.26
C THR A 75 -6.54 -15.19 -8.74
N ILE A 76 -7.72 -15.02 -8.17
CA ILE A 76 -8.06 -15.34 -6.78
C ILE A 76 -9.27 -16.27 -6.84
N GLY A 77 -9.09 -17.55 -6.50
CA GLY A 77 -10.14 -18.55 -6.65
C GLY A 77 -10.70 -18.66 -8.07
N GLY A 78 -9.85 -18.50 -9.08
CA GLY A 78 -10.21 -18.51 -10.50
C GLY A 78 -10.70 -17.18 -11.08
N TYR A 79 -10.98 -16.16 -10.26
CA TYR A 79 -11.42 -14.85 -10.74
C TYR A 79 -10.25 -13.91 -11.01
N GLN A 80 -10.25 -13.25 -12.15
CA GLN A 80 -9.20 -12.29 -12.51
C GLN A 80 -9.17 -11.10 -11.55
N ALA A 81 -7.99 -10.74 -11.06
CA ALA A 81 -7.79 -9.59 -10.21
C ALA A 81 -6.43 -8.93 -10.43
N VAL A 82 -6.38 -7.63 -10.23
CA VAL A 82 -5.15 -6.89 -9.98
C VAL A 82 -5.00 -6.79 -8.46
N VAL A 83 -3.80 -7.12 -7.96
CA VAL A 83 -3.50 -7.08 -6.53
C VAL A 83 -2.35 -6.12 -6.28
N ALA A 84 -2.56 -5.19 -5.35
CA ALA A 84 -1.56 -4.26 -4.85
C ALA A 84 -1.32 -4.54 -3.36
N VAL A 85 -0.06 -4.67 -2.97
CA VAL A 85 0.32 -4.88 -1.56
C VAL A 85 1.35 -3.82 -1.17
N LEU A 86 1.02 -3.01 -0.17
CA LEU A 86 1.98 -2.06 0.39
C LEU A 86 3.00 -2.79 1.28
N ASN A 87 4.26 -2.35 1.19
CA ASN A 87 5.35 -2.91 1.97
C ASN A 87 5.78 -1.99 3.10
N PHE A 88 5.41 -2.31 4.33
CA PHE A 88 5.79 -1.52 5.50
C PHE A 88 7.31 -1.51 5.76
N GLU A 89 8.04 -2.55 5.36
CA GLU A 89 9.50 -2.60 5.54
C GLU A 89 10.24 -1.56 4.68
N PHE A 90 9.59 -1.10 3.58
CA PHE A 90 10.13 -0.03 2.75
C PHE A 90 9.68 1.32 3.32
N MET A 91 10.54 1.97 4.09
CA MET A 91 10.31 3.30 4.67
C MET A 91 8.94 3.47 5.38
N GLY A 92 8.51 2.45 6.15
CA GLY A 92 7.22 2.46 6.85
C GLY A 92 6.00 2.39 5.94
N GLY A 93 6.14 1.84 4.73
CA GLY A 93 5.06 1.76 3.74
C GLY A 93 4.58 3.13 3.26
N SER A 94 5.38 4.19 3.47
CA SER A 94 4.95 5.57 3.22
C SER A 94 4.64 5.83 1.75
N MET A 95 3.53 6.53 1.50
CA MET A 95 3.07 6.88 0.17
C MET A 95 3.86 8.08 -0.37
N GLY A 96 4.82 7.81 -1.25
CA GLY A 96 5.45 8.79 -2.13
C GLY A 96 4.89 8.73 -3.55
N SER A 97 5.52 9.45 -4.47
CA SER A 97 5.14 9.49 -5.88
C SER A 97 5.11 8.10 -6.54
N ALA A 98 6.06 7.24 -6.19
CA ALA A 98 6.13 5.88 -6.73
C ALA A 98 4.96 5.00 -6.26
N VAL A 99 4.56 5.11 -4.99
CA VAL A 99 3.39 4.38 -4.47
C VAL A 99 2.11 4.90 -5.13
N GLY A 100 1.95 6.24 -5.22
CA GLY A 100 0.81 6.85 -5.90
C GLY A 100 0.69 6.39 -7.35
N GLU A 101 1.79 6.40 -8.11
CA GLU A 101 1.82 5.90 -9.48
C GLU A 101 1.53 4.40 -9.56
N GLY A 102 1.98 3.62 -8.56
CA GLY A 102 1.65 2.20 -8.44
C GLY A 102 0.15 1.96 -8.29
N ILE A 103 -0.54 2.72 -7.43
CA ILE A 103 -2.00 2.63 -7.28
C ILE A 103 -2.72 3.00 -8.57
N ILE A 104 -2.27 4.06 -9.25
CA ILE A 104 -2.82 4.48 -10.54
C ILE A 104 -2.62 3.37 -11.58
N SER A 105 -1.41 2.84 -11.71
CA SER A 105 -1.10 1.75 -12.65
C SER A 105 -1.93 0.48 -12.37
N ALA A 106 -2.19 0.19 -11.09
CA ALA A 106 -3.05 -0.93 -10.69
C ALA A 106 -4.51 -0.71 -11.10
N ALA A 107 -5.04 0.49 -10.88
CA ALA A 107 -6.40 0.86 -11.28
C ALA A 107 -6.56 0.86 -12.82
N GLU A 108 -5.64 1.49 -13.55
CA GLU A 108 -5.60 1.47 -15.02
C GLU A 108 -5.58 0.03 -15.53
N LYS A 109 -4.72 -0.83 -14.95
CA LYS A 109 -4.63 -2.24 -15.35
C LYS A 109 -5.90 -3.03 -15.08
N ALA A 110 -6.57 -2.78 -13.95
CA ALA A 110 -7.85 -3.41 -13.63
C ALA A 110 -8.95 -2.99 -14.63
N VAL A 111 -9.00 -1.70 -14.97
CA VAL A 111 -9.90 -1.17 -15.99
C VAL A 111 -9.63 -1.80 -17.35
N ASP A 112 -8.38 -1.80 -17.82
CA ASP A 112 -7.97 -2.34 -19.11
C ASP A 112 -8.29 -3.84 -19.28
N THR A 113 -8.24 -4.57 -18.16
CA THR A 113 -8.46 -6.02 -18.18
C THR A 113 -9.81 -6.43 -17.62
N ASN A 114 -10.69 -5.45 -17.36
CA ASN A 114 -12.06 -5.62 -16.87
C ASN A 114 -12.14 -6.58 -15.68
N CYS A 115 -11.37 -6.30 -14.62
CA CYS A 115 -11.30 -7.15 -13.44
C CYS A 115 -11.28 -6.34 -12.13
N ALA A 116 -11.41 -7.03 -10.99
CA ALA A 116 -11.35 -6.40 -9.68
C ALA A 116 -9.96 -5.84 -9.37
N LEU A 117 -9.92 -4.77 -8.56
CA LEU A 117 -8.72 -4.31 -7.88
C LEU A 117 -8.80 -4.66 -6.39
N VAL A 118 -7.78 -5.35 -5.88
CA VAL A 118 -7.64 -5.69 -4.47
C VAL A 118 -6.39 -5.02 -3.91
N ILE A 119 -6.53 -4.21 -2.86
CA ILE A 119 -5.38 -3.52 -2.24
C ILE A 119 -5.24 -3.93 -0.77
N PHE A 120 -4.03 -4.37 -0.40
CA PHE A 120 -3.62 -4.55 0.98
C PHE A 120 -2.81 -3.34 1.42
N THR A 121 -3.31 -2.61 2.41
CA THR A 121 -2.65 -1.40 2.91
C THR A 121 -1.80 -1.73 4.12
N SER A 122 -0.57 -1.19 4.17
CA SER A 122 0.30 -1.20 5.34
C SER A 122 1.19 0.03 5.27
N SER A 123 0.81 1.12 5.94
CA SER A 123 1.46 2.42 5.75
C SER A 123 1.32 3.35 6.93
N GLY A 124 2.41 4.07 7.23
CA GLY A 124 2.41 5.21 8.15
C GLY A 124 1.87 6.51 7.56
N GLY A 125 1.47 6.54 6.28
CA GLY A 125 0.89 7.71 5.62
C GLY A 125 1.75 8.31 4.51
N ALA A 126 1.63 9.61 4.24
CA ALA A 126 2.36 10.32 3.20
C ALA A 126 3.86 10.41 3.51
N ARG A 127 4.70 10.24 2.48
CA ARG A 127 6.17 10.24 2.59
C ARG A 127 6.71 11.66 2.79
N MET A 128 7.17 11.94 4.00
CA MET A 128 7.63 13.27 4.41
C MET A 128 8.73 13.83 3.50
N GLN A 129 9.66 12.98 3.06
CA GLN A 129 10.81 13.39 2.24
C GLN A 129 10.42 13.92 0.85
N GLU A 130 9.24 13.59 0.37
CA GLU A 130 8.71 14.09 -0.90
C GLU A 130 7.77 15.30 -0.73
N GLY A 131 7.52 15.74 0.50
CA GLY A 131 6.76 16.96 0.79
C GLY A 131 5.43 17.03 0.06
N ILE A 132 5.19 18.12 -0.68
CA ILE A 132 3.95 18.34 -1.43
C ILE A 132 3.67 17.26 -2.49
N PHE A 133 4.71 16.64 -3.08
CA PHE A 133 4.52 15.59 -4.08
C PHE A 133 3.86 14.36 -3.48
N SER A 134 4.18 14.00 -2.23
CA SER A 134 3.49 12.91 -1.53
C SER A 134 2.04 13.26 -1.19
N LEU A 135 1.75 14.50 -0.82
CA LEU A 135 0.37 14.95 -0.57
C LEU A 135 -0.48 14.94 -1.84
N MET A 136 0.11 15.29 -2.99
CA MET A 136 -0.60 15.24 -4.28
C MET A 136 -0.95 13.81 -4.72
N GLN A 137 -0.39 12.77 -4.08
CA GLN A 137 -0.82 11.40 -4.37
C GLN A 137 -2.24 11.10 -3.83
N LEU A 138 -2.71 11.83 -2.80
CA LEU A 138 -4.07 11.65 -2.28
C LEU A 138 -5.12 11.86 -3.38
N PRO A 139 -5.24 13.06 -3.99
CA PRO A 139 -6.24 13.28 -5.03
C PRO A 139 -5.97 12.41 -6.28
N ARG A 140 -4.72 12.16 -6.66
CA ARG A 140 -4.39 11.34 -7.83
C ARG A 140 -4.91 9.90 -7.68
N THR A 141 -4.68 9.29 -6.53
CA THR A 141 -5.16 7.93 -6.27
C THR A 141 -6.68 7.86 -6.16
N ILE A 142 -7.34 8.87 -5.57
CA ILE A 142 -8.82 8.96 -5.53
C ILE A 142 -9.40 9.00 -6.94
N ILE A 143 -8.83 9.81 -7.84
CA ILE A 143 -9.27 9.90 -9.24
C ILE A 143 -9.15 8.53 -9.92
N ALA A 144 -8.02 7.84 -9.75
CA ALA A 144 -7.82 6.52 -10.35
C ALA A 144 -8.83 5.46 -9.82
N ILE A 145 -9.14 5.48 -8.52
CA ILE A 145 -10.17 4.59 -7.96
C ILE A 145 -11.58 4.93 -8.48
N ASN A 146 -11.88 6.20 -8.72
CA ASN A 146 -13.16 6.59 -9.29
C ASN A 146 -13.36 6.04 -10.72
N GLU A 147 -12.29 5.83 -11.49
CA GLU A 147 -12.39 5.18 -12.80
C GLU A 147 -12.88 3.73 -12.71
N LEU A 148 -12.49 2.99 -11.67
CA LEU A 148 -13.05 1.64 -11.40
C LEU A 148 -14.55 1.71 -11.15
N LYS A 149 -15.00 2.66 -10.33
CA LYS A 149 -16.42 2.87 -10.05
C LYS A 149 -17.22 3.23 -11.29
N ASN A 150 -16.67 4.10 -12.14
CA ASN A 150 -17.28 4.47 -13.42
C ASN A 150 -17.42 3.27 -14.38
N LYS A 151 -16.59 2.26 -14.21
CA LYS A 151 -16.61 1.00 -14.99
C LYS A 151 -17.38 -0.13 -14.29
N ASN A 152 -17.96 0.12 -13.12
CA ASN A 152 -18.62 -0.88 -12.26
C ASN A 152 -17.69 -2.07 -11.94
N LEU A 153 -16.41 -1.81 -11.73
CA LEU A 153 -15.42 -2.82 -11.37
C LEU A 153 -15.24 -2.84 -9.84
N PRO A 154 -15.21 -4.03 -9.21
CA PRO A 154 -15.06 -4.14 -7.78
C PRO A 154 -13.72 -3.59 -7.29
N TYR A 155 -13.77 -2.75 -6.27
CA TYR A 155 -12.61 -2.28 -5.54
C TYR A 155 -12.66 -2.79 -4.09
N ILE A 156 -11.73 -3.65 -3.74
CA ILE A 156 -11.66 -4.33 -2.45
C ILE A 156 -10.42 -3.84 -1.70
N VAL A 157 -10.60 -3.43 -0.46
CA VAL A 157 -9.50 -2.99 0.41
C VAL A 157 -9.38 -3.90 1.62
N VAL A 158 -8.15 -4.29 1.93
CA VAL A 158 -7.80 -5.01 3.16
C VAL A 158 -6.85 -4.11 3.97
N LEU A 159 -7.38 -3.58 5.07
CA LEU A 159 -6.64 -2.73 5.99
C LEU A 159 -5.77 -3.60 6.90
N THR A 160 -4.46 -3.47 6.79
CA THR A 160 -3.51 -4.19 7.64
C THR A 160 -2.72 -3.25 8.53
N ASP A 161 -1.94 -3.78 9.47
CA ASP A 161 -1.22 -3.00 10.48
C ASP A 161 0.08 -2.38 9.94
N PRO A 162 0.27 -1.05 10.06
CA PRO A 162 -0.74 0.00 10.30
C PRO A 162 -1.33 0.53 8.99
N THR A 163 -2.51 1.15 9.05
CA THR A 163 -3.05 1.95 7.94
C THR A 163 -3.43 3.33 8.46
N THR A 164 -2.57 4.33 8.22
CA THR A 164 -2.71 5.66 8.82
C THR A 164 -2.43 6.80 7.84
N GLY A 165 -2.72 8.02 8.27
CA GLY A 165 -2.34 9.27 7.60
C GLY A 165 -2.93 9.44 6.22
N GLY A 166 -2.10 9.85 5.25
CA GLY A 166 -2.51 10.09 3.87
C GLY A 166 -3.07 8.88 3.15
N VAL A 167 -2.71 7.65 3.55
CA VAL A 167 -3.24 6.42 2.96
C VAL A 167 -4.68 6.17 3.42
N SER A 168 -4.96 6.29 4.72
CA SER A 168 -6.34 6.21 5.22
C SER A 168 -7.21 7.38 4.76
N ALA A 169 -6.62 8.58 4.57
CA ALA A 169 -7.33 9.76 4.05
C ALA A 169 -7.54 9.75 2.52
N SER A 170 -7.21 8.66 1.83
CA SER A 170 -7.35 8.57 0.37
C SER A 170 -7.89 7.20 -0.05
N PHE A 171 -7.20 6.50 -0.92
CA PHE A 171 -7.67 5.28 -1.57
C PHE A 171 -8.07 4.15 -0.60
N ALA A 172 -7.47 4.07 0.60
CA ALA A 172 -7.73 2.96 1.52
C ALA A 172 -9.15 2.94 2.09
N MET A 173 -9.84 4.09 2.13
CA MET A 173 -11.22 4.20 2.63
C MET A 173 -12.28 4.27 1.53
N LEU A 174 -11.93 3.96 0.29
CA LEU A 174 -12.84 4.04 -0.87
C LEU A 174 -13.32 2.68 -1.37
N GLY A 175 -12.99 1.58 -0.68
CA GLY A 175 -13.38 0.23 -1.07
C GLY A 175 -14.90 0.04 -1.14
N ASP A 176 -15.38 -0.67 -2.16
CA ASP A 176 -16.76 -1.14 -2.21
C ASP A 176 -17.00 -2.18 -1.10
N VAL A 177 -15.96 -2.98 -0.83
CA VAL A 177 -15.86 -3.87 0.32
C VAL A 177 -14.53 -3.62 1.02
N THR A 178 -14.58 -3.46 2.34
CA THR A 178 -13.40 -3.23 3.16
C THR A 178 -13.31 -4.28 4.25
N PHE A 179 -12.17 -4.98 4.30
CA PHE A 179 -11.81 -5.88 5.38
C PHE A 179 -10.73 -5.22 6.25
N ALA A 180 -10.61 -5.66 7.50
CA ALA A 180 -9.52 -5.27 8.39
C ALA A 180 -8.95 -6.49 9.10
N GLU A 181 -7.63 -6.56 9.20
CA GLU A 181 -7.00 -7.55 10.07
C GLU A 181 -7.31 -7.24 11.54
N PRO A 182 -7.64 -8.24 12.36
CA PRO A 182 -7.87 -8.05 13.78
C PRO A 182 -6.68 -7.37 14.47
N GLY A 183 -6.96 -6.34 15.26
CA GLY A 183 -5.94 -5.59 16.00
C GLY A 183 -5.09 -4.63 15.18
N ALA A 184 -5.33 -4.49 13.86
CA ALA A 184 -4.61 -3.53 13.03
C ALA A 184 -4.85 -2.09 13.50
N LEU A 185 -3.78 -1.29 13.56
CA LEU A 185 -3.87 0.14 13.81
C LEU A 185 -4.41 0.86 12.57
N ILE A 186 -5.65 1.31 12.64
CA ILE A 186 -6.34 2.00 11.54
C ILE A 186 -6.79 3.37 12.05
N GLY A 187 -6.39 4.45 11.39
CA GLY A 187 -6.77 5.79 11.79
C GLY A 187 -6.11 6.86 10.94
N PHE A 188 -6.42 8.13 11.19
CA PHE A 188 -5.72 9.23 10.54
C PHE A 188 -4.42 9.55 11.26
N ALA A 189 -4.47 9.87 12.55
CA ALA A 189 -3.30 10.15 13.38
C ALA A 189 -2.84 8.89 14.12
N GLY A 190 -1.55 8.59 14.04
CA GLY A 190 -0.96 7.52 14.84
C GLY A 190 -0.83 7.95 16.33
N PRO A 191 -0.66 7.01 17.29
CA PRO A 191 -0.59 7.28 18.74
C PRO A 191 0.43 8.35 19.11
N ARG A 192 1.61 8.36 18.46
CA ARG A 192 2.65 9.38 18.71
C ARG A 192 2.20 10.80 18.34
N VAL A 193 1.44 10.94 17.26
CA VAL A 193 0.92 12.25 16.84
C VAL A 193 -0.14 12.72 17.81
N ILE A 194 -1.04 11.84 18.22
CA ILE A 194 -2.08 12.13 19.22
C ILE A 194 -1.42 12.59 20.52
N GLN A 195 -0.48 11.80 21.04
CA GLN A 195 0.23 12.09 22.28
C GLN A 195 0.98 13.43 22.23
N SER A 196 1.66 13.73 21.10
CA SER A 196 2.42 14.97 20.96
C SER A 196 1.55 16.21 20.75
N THR A 197 0.34 16.05 20.18
CA THR A 197 -0.53 17.17 19.79
C THR A 197 -1.59 17.47 20.85
N VAL A 198 -2.27 16.44 21.34
CA VAL A 198 -3.38 16.59 22.32
C VAL A 198 -2.95 16.23 23.74
N ARG A 199 -1.77 15.63 23.94
CA ARG A 199 -1.24 15.15 25.21
C ARG A 199 -2.15 14.13 25.93
N GLU A 200 -2.98 13.41 25.15
CA GLU A 200 -3.79 12.29 25.60
C GLU A 200 -3.10 10.96 25.26
N THR A 201 -3.25 9.96 26.13
CA THR A 201 -2.70 8.61 26.00
C THR A 201 -3.79 7.58 25.79
#